data_848db0430316577c5462d1816a3fe409
#
_entry.id   848db0430316577c5462d1816a3fe409
#
_cell.length_a   1.000
_cell.length_b   1.000
_cell.length_c   1.000
_cell.angle_alpha   90.00
_cell.angle_beta   90.00
_cell.angle_gamma   90.00
#
_symmetry.space_group_name_H-M   'P 1'
#
loop_
_entity.id
_entity.type
_entity.pdbx_description
1 polymer ?
#
loop_
_entity_poly.entity_id
_entity_poly.type
_entity_poly.pdbx_seq_one_letter_code
_entity_poly.pdbx_strand_id
1 'polypeptide(L)'
;QTIMAAAAIVCLPRQFHVAVIDNLSLSHLKTARWLFPLYLAIISAVIPIIAIAGKAIFAGASVEPDSYVLSLAMFSGSALLQVIVFVGGLSAATAMIIVATLTLSTMLTNDVILPRYLAFRGNSAQKRDFSAQIRLIRRVVIAFILLMAFLYHQQMTSSRSLHSIGLIAFSLVIQLMPAILGGLY
;
A
#
# COMPACT_ATOMS: atom_id res chain seq x y z
N GLN A 1 -1.25 -13.18 -13.90
CA GLN A 1 -1.57 -12.46 -12.65
C GLN A 1 -0.83 -13.07 -11.44
N THR A 2 -0.77 -14.39 -11.29
CA THR A 2 -0.10 -15.04 -10.15
C THR A 2 1.39 -14.73 -10.06
N ILE A 3 2.09 -14.75 -11.19
CA ILE A 3 3.52 -14.38 -11.27
C ILE A 3 3.72 -12.91 -10.91
N MET A 4 2.82 -12.02 -11.36
CA MET A 4 2.85 -10.60 -11.02
C MET A 4 2.66 -10.39 -9.51
N ALA A 5 1.72 -11.11 -8.90
CA ALA A 5 1.49 -11.04 -7.46
C ALA A 5 2.70 -11.56 -6.66
N ALA A 6 3.31 -12.65 -7.08
CA ALA A 6 4.51 -13.20 -6.46
C ALA A 6 5.71 -12.23 -6.56
N ALA A 7 5.91 -11.61 -7.73
CA ALA A 7 6.94 -10.60 -7.93
C ALA A 7 6.68 -9.34 -7.10
N ALA A 8 5.42 -8.92 -6.98
CA ALA A 8 5.05 -7.75 -6.19
C ALA A 8 5.40 -7.90 -4.70
N ILE A 9 5.34 -9.11 -4.14
CA ILE A 9 5.71 -9.37 -2.74
C ILE A 9 7.18 -9.00 -2.49
N VAL A 10 8.06 -9.28 -3.45
CA VAL A 10 9.50 -8.99 -3.32
C VAL A 10 9.82 -7.55 -3.72
N CYS A 11 9.16 -7.04 -4.77
CA CYS A 11 9.49 -5.74 -5.37
C CYS A 11 8.78 -4.56 -4.71
N LEU A 12 7.65 -4.79 -3.98
CA LEU A 12 6.97 -3.71 -3.28
C LEU A 12 7.77 -3.26 -2.05
N PRO A 13 8.17 -1.98 -1.97
CA PRO A 13 8.97 -1.47 -0.85
C PRO A 13 8.33 -1.75 0.52
N ARG A 14 7.01 -1.65 0.61
CA ARG A 14 6.27 -1.93 1.84
C ARG A 14 6.41 -3.38 2.30
N GLN A 15 6.29 -4.33 1.39
CA GLN A 15 6.38 -5.75 1.72
C GLN A 15 7.81 -6.14 2.07
N PHE A 16 8.77 -5.65 1.31
CA PHE A 16 10.18 -5.86 1.59
C PHE A 16 10.60 -5.30 2.95
N HIS A 17 10.16 -4.09 3.30
CA HIS A 17 10.47 -3.44 4.57
C HIS A 17 9.97 -4.28 5.75
N VAL A 18 8.71 -4.70 5.73
CA VAL A 18 8.10 -5.49 6.81
C VAL A 18 8.69 -6.91 6.88
N ALA A 19 8.96 -7.55 5.74
CA ALA A 19 9.45 -8.93 5.73
C ALA A 19 10.94 -9.07 6.05
N VAL A 20 11.76 -8.07 5.69
CA VAL A 20 13.21 -8.16 5.77
C VAL A 20 13.78 -7.22 6.82
N ILE A 21 13.38 -5.94 6.82
CA ILE A 21 14.02 -4.90 7.67
C ILE A 21 13.46 -4.93 9.09
N ASP A 22 12.14 -5.03 9.25
CA ASP A 22 11.49 -5.03 10.57
C ASP A 22 11.48 -6.41 11.25
N ASN A 23 12.02 -7.44 10.59
CA ASN A 23 12.01 -8.79 11.13
C ASN A 23 13.12 -8.99 12.16
N LEU A 24 12.73 -9.19 13.43
CA LEU A 24 13.65 -9.38 14.55
C LEU A 24 14.16 -10.81 14.69
N SER A 25 13.47 -11.82 14.13
CA SER A 25 13.82 -13.23 14.29
C SER A 25 13.34 -14.07 13.12
N LEU A 26 14.21 -14.97 12.65
CA LEU A 26 13.86 -15.95 11.60
C LEU A 26 12.73 -16.92 12.00
N SER A 27 12.48 -17.11 13.29
CA SER A 27 11.35 -17.92 13.77
C SER A 27 10.00 -17.29 13.43
N HIS A 28 9.91 -15.96 13.42
CA HIS A 28 8.69 -15.25 13.05
C HIS A 28 8.31 -15.50 11.59
N LEU A 29 9.29 -15.62 10.68
CA LEU A 29 9.06 -15.96 9.28
C LEU A 29 8.43 -17.36 9.11
N LYS A 30 8.81 -18.34 9.93
CA LYS A 30 8.24 -19.69 9.89
C LYS A 30 6.75 -19.66 10.24
N THR A 31 6.37 -18.87 11.23
CA THR A 31 4.97 -18.70 11.65
C THR A 31 4.18 -17.87 10.63
N ALA A 32 4.74 -16.77 10.17
CA ALA A 32 4.12 -15.88 9.18
C ALA A 32 3.84 -16.60 7.85
N ARG A 33 4.71 -17.52 7.42
CA ARG A 33 4.54 -18.28 6.19
C ARG A 33 3.23 -19.08 6.14
N TRP A 34 2.69 -19.50 7.28
CA TRP A 34 1.43 -20.24 7.37
C TRP A 34 0.25 -19.36 7.77
N LEU A 35 0.45 -18.47 8.74
CA LEU A 35 -0.64 -17.61 9.24
C LEU A 35 -1.06 -16.55 8.22
N PHE A 36 -0.12 -15.99 7.47
CA PHE A 36 -0.44 -14.93 6.50
C PHE A 36 -1.29 -15.45 5.33
N PRO A 37 -0.96 -16.56 4.65
CA PRO A 37 -1.84 -17.12 3.63
C PRO A 37 -3.21 -17.55 4.17
N LEU A 38 -3.26 -18.12 5.38
CA LEU A 38 -4.53 -18.48 6.03
C LEU A 38 -5.41 -17.27 6.28
N TYR A 39 -4.84 -16.20 6.81
CA TYR A 39 -5.53 -14.93 7.00
C TYR A 39 -6.07 -14.36 5.68
N LEU A 40 -5.24 -14.34 4.63
CA LEU A 40 -5.67 -13.91 3.30
C LEU A 40 -6.78 -14.79 2.73
N ALA A 41 -6.71 -16.10 2.93
CA ALA A 41 -7.74 -17.02 2.46
C ALA A 41 -9.10 -16.75 3.14
N ILE A 42 -9.10 -16.52 4.45
CA ILE A 42 -10.33 -16.19 5.21
C ILE A 42 -10.95 -14.89 4.70
N ILE A 43 -10.17 -13.82 4.54
CA ILE A 43 -10.69 -12.55 4.03
C ILE A 43 -11.17 -12.70 2.59
N SER A 44 -10.39 -13.38 1.74
CA SER A 44 -10.74 -13.57 0.35
C SER A 44 -12.00 -14.42 0.16
N ALA A 45 -12.34 -15.28 1.09
CA ALA A 45 -13.57 -16.08 1.04
C ALA A 45 -14.84 -15.23 1.22
N VAL A 46 -14.75 -14.07 1.89
CA VAL A 46 -15.88 -13.16 2.08
C VAL A 46 -16.18 -12.33 0.81
N ILE A 47 -15.14 -12.02 0.01
CA ILE A 47 -15.26 -11.16 -1.17
C ILE A 47 -16.25 -11.73 -2.22
N PRO A 48 -16.21 -13.02 -2.61
CA PRO A 48 -17.17 -13.59 -3.55
C PRO A 48 -18.60 -13.52 -3.04
N ILE A 49 -18.84 -13.68 -1.75
CA ILE A 49 -20.18 -13.60 -1.14
C ILE A 49 -20.74 -12.19 -1.35
N ILE A 50 -19.95 -11.16 -1.06
CA ILE A 50 -20.35 -9.76 -1.28
C ILE A 50 -20.57 -9.48 -2.77
N ALA A 51 -19.70 -10.00 -3.64
CA ALA A 51 -19.81 -9.83 -5.08
C ALA A 51 -21.07 -10.47 -5.67
N ILE A 52 -21.44 -11.67 -5.21
CA ILE A 52 -22.67 -12.37 -5.64
C ILE A 52 -23.89 -11.61 -5.14
N ALA A 53 -23.92 -11.20 -3.87
CA ALA A 53 -25.00 -10.42 -3.29
C ALA A 53 -25.17 -9.07 -4.02
N GLY A 54 -24.08 -8.36 -4.29
CA GLY A 54 -24.11 -7.11 -5.04
C GLY A 54 -24.63 -7.29 -6.46
N LYS A 55 -24.20 -8.32 -7.18
CA LYS A 55 -24.72 -8.64 -8.50
C LYS A 55 -26.20 -9.01 -8.49
N ALA A 56 -26.65 -9.76 -7.49
CA ALA A 56 -28.06 -10.18 -7.39
C ALA A 56 -28.99 -8.98 -7.09
N ILE A 57 -28.58 -8.09 -6.19
CA ILE A 57 -29.41 -6.96 -5.74
C ILE A 57 -29.38 -5.81 -6.76
N PHE A 58 -28.20 -5.52 -7.33
CA PHE A 58 -28.02 -4.41 -8.26
C PHE A 58 -28.04 -4.85 -9.74
N ALA A 59 -28.63 -6.00 -10.05
CA ALA A 59 -28.78 -6.47 -11.43
C ALA A 59 -29.56 -5.44 -12.25
N GLY A 60 -28.91 -4.79 -13.22
CA GLY A 60 -29.50 -3.75 -14.06
C GLY A 60 -29.33 -2.31 -13.54
N ALA A 61 -28.77 -2.09 -12.38
CA ALA A 61 -28.37 -0.76 -11.90
C ALA A 61 -26.92 -0.44 -12.29
N SER A 62 -26.63 0.83 -12.57
CA SER A 62 -25.27 1.31 -12.90
C SER A 62 -24.37 1.46 -11.67
N VAL A 63 -24.40 0.46 -10.78
CA VAL A 63 -23.55 0.46 -9.57
C VAL A 63 -22.22 -0.23 -9.89
N GLU A 64 -21.12 0.48 -9.67
CA GLU A 64 -19.77 -0.07 -9.90
C GLU A 64 -19.45 -1.19 -8.88
N PRO A 65 -18.84 -2.31 -9.33
CA PRO A 65 -18.47 -3.43 -8.45
C PRO A 65 -17.61 -3.02 -7.26
N ASP A 66 -16.74 -2.01 -7.43
CA ASP A 66 -15.85 -1.50 -6.39
C ASP A 66 -16.61 -0.83 -5.22
N SER A 67 -17.88 -0.42 -5.46
CA SER A 67 -18.73 0.22 -4.45
C SER A 67 -19.73 -0.73 -3.78
N TYR A 68 -19.77 -2.03 -4.16
CA TYR A 68 -20.78 -2.97 -3.64
C TYR A 68 -20.82 -3.07 -2.12
N VAL A 69 -19.68 -3.02 -1.45
CA VAL A 69 -19.61 -3.10 0.02
C VAL A 69 -20.41 -1.97 0.67
N LEU A 70 -20.21 -0.74 0.18
CA LEU A 70 -20.90 0.43 0.70
C LEU A 70 -22.38 0.46 0.25
N SER A 71 -22.65 0.13 -1.01
CA SER A 71 -23.99 0.12 -1.58
C SER A 71 -24.89 -0.92 -0.94
N LEU A 72 -24.37 -2.12 -0.61
CA LEU A 72 -25.09 -3.14 0.13
C LEU A 72 -25.43 -2.68 1.55
N ALA A 73 -24.50 -2.00 2.21
CA ALA A 73 -24.76 -1.43 3.53
C ALA A 73 -25.84 -0.35 3.48
N MET A 74 -25.85 0.49 2.44
CA MET A 74 -26.91 1.49 2.23
C MET A 74 -28.25 0.84 1.92
N PHE A 75 -28.26 -0.22 1.13
CA PHE A 75 -29.48 -0.97 0.78
C PHE A 75 -30.13 -1.65 1.98
N SER A 76 -29.33 -2.06 2.99
CA SER A 76 -29.85 -2.71 4.21
C SER A 76 -30.75 -1.81 5.08
N GLY A 77 -30.71 -0.49 4.87
CA GLY A 77 -31.48 0.50 5.64
C GLY A 77 -31.03 0.68 7.10
N SER A 78 -30.03 -0.08 7.56
CA SER A 78 -29.51 0.01 8.92
C SER A 78 -28.44 1.11 9.02
N ALA A 79 -28.74 2.23 9.71
CA ALA A 79 -27.82 3.33 9.91
C ALA A 79 -26.51 2.87 10.62
N LEU A 80 -26.64 1.97 11.57
CA LEU A 80 -25.49 1.43 12.32
C LEU A 80 -24.54 0.66 11.37
N LEU A 81 -25.08 -0.20 10.48
CA LEU A 81 -24.28 -0.94 9.52
C LEU A 81 -23.57 -0.02 8.53
N GLN A 82 -24.25 1.02 8.04
CA GLN A 82 -23.69 2.02 7.13
C GLN A 82 -22.48 2.73 7.77
N VAL A 83 -22.64 3.17 9.02
CA VAL A 83 -21.55 3.85 9.76
C VAL A 83 -20.36 2.90 9.98
N ILE A 84 -20.61 1.65 10.41
CA ILE A 84 -19.54 0.67 10.64
C ILE A 84 -18.76 0.40 9.34
N VAL A 85 -19.44 0.18 8.22
CA VAL A 85 -18.81 -0.09 6.93
C VAL A 85 -18.03 1.12 6.43
N PHE A 86 -18.59 2.31 6.56
CA PHE A 86 -17.90 3.55 6.16
C PHE A 86 -16.65 3.81 7.00
N VAL A 87 -16.76 3.74 8.33
CA VAL A 87 -15.62 3.93 9.24
C VAL A 87 -14.57 2.83 9.04
N GLY A 88 -14.98 1.58 8.85
CA GLY A 88 -14.09 0.47 8.55
C GLY A 88 -13.30 0.68 7.27
N GLY A 89 -13.97 1.08 6.19
CA GLY A 89 -13.33 1.38 4.91
C GLY A 89 -12.36 2.56 5.00
N LEU A 90 -12.78 3.64 5.66
CA LEU A 90 -11.92 4.81 5.89
C LEU A 90 -10.69 4.46 6.72
N SER A 91 -10.85 3.67 7.78
CA SER A 91 -9.76 3.21 8.64
C SER A 91 -8.76 2.35 7.87
N ALA A 92 -9.25 1.39 7.08
CA ALA A 92 -8.40 0.53 6.26
C ALA A 92 -7.61 1.33 5.21
N ALA A 93 -8.27 2.25 4.50
CA ALA A 93 -7.63 3.13 3.53
C ALA A 93 -6.54 4.01 4.18
N THR A 94 -6.86 4.61 5.32
CA THR A 94 -5.92 5.46 6.06
C THR A 94 -4.70 4.67 6.54
N ALA A 95 -4.90 3.48 7.11
CA ALA A 95 -3.81 2.61 7.53
C ALA A 95 -2.88 2.24 6.37
N MET A 96 -3.45 1.92 5.21
CA MET A 96 -2.68 1.59 4.01
C MET A 96 -1.84 2.78 3.50
N ILE A 97 -2.41 3.98 3.49
CA ILE A 97 -1.71 5.22 3.11
C ILE A 97 -0.56 5.50 4.09
N ILE A 98 -0.79 5.38 5.39
CA ILE A 98 0.24 5.61 6.41
C ILE A 98 1.42 4.66 6.22
N VAL A 99 1.18 3.35 6.11
CA VAL A 99 2.24 2.37 5.95
C VAL A 99 3.01 2.60 4.65
N ALA A 100 2.32 2.85 3.54
CA ALA A 100 2.95 3.09 2.25
C ALA A 100 3.83 4.36 2.26
N THR A 101 3.32 5.46 2.79
CA THR A 101 4.06 6.74 2.83
C THR A 101 5.23 6.71 3.79
N LEU A 102 5.09 6.08 4.96
CA LEU A 102 6.20 5.91 5.91
C LEU A 102 7.33 5.07 5.32
N THR A 103 7.00 3.93 4.72
CA THR A 103 8.02 3.05 4.10
C THR A 103 8.74 3.76 2.97
N LEU A 104 8.01 4.34 2.03
CA LEU A 104 8.59 5.04 0.88
C LEU A 104 9.42 6.25 1.32
N SER A 105 8.93 7.03 2.29
CA SER A 105 9.65 8.17 2.86
C SER A 105 10.95 7.73 3.55
N THR A 106 10.93 6.59 4.25
CA THR A 106 12.11 6.06 4.92
C THR A 106 13.18 5.65 3.91
N MET A 107 12.79 4.91 2.86
CA MET A 107 13.70 4.50 1.79
C MET A 107 14.26 5.72 1.06
N LEU A 108 13.41 6.66 0.63
CA LEU A 108 13.85 7.85 -0.09
C LEU A 108 14.78 8.72 0.76
N THR A 109 14.49 8.85 2.05
CA THR A 109 15.34 9.61 2.97
C THR A 109 16.69 8.94 3.18
N ASN A 110 16.71 7.62 3.43
CA ASN A 110 17.95 6.91 3.78
C ASN A 110 18.83 6.64 2.56
N ASP A 111 18.25 6.27 1.42
CA ASP A 111 19.00 5.77 0.28
C ASP A 111 19.34 6.87 -0.73
N VAL A 112 18.53 7.94 -0.77
CA VAL A 112 18.72 9.01 -1.76
C VAL A 112 19.14 10.34 -1.13
N ILE A 113 18.37 10.80 -0.15
CA ILE A 113 18.56 12.16 0.39
C ILE A 113 19.73 12.22 1.34
N LEU A 114 19.81 11.30 2.29
CA LEU A 114 20.84 11.31 3.32
C LEU A 114 22.26 11.16 2.76
N PRO A 115 22.59 10.23 1.84
CA PRO A 115 23.90 10.13 1.25
C PRO A 115 24.31 11.40 0.50
N ARG A 116 23.40 11.99 -0.27
CA ARG A 116 23.65 13.26 -0.97
C ARG A 116 23.87 14.41 0.00
N TYR A 117 23.05 14.51 1.02
CA TYR A 117 23.17 15.55 2.04
C TYR A 117 24.51 15.48 2.78
N LEU A 118 24.98 14.27 3.13
CA LEU A 118 26.27 14.06 3.77
C LEU A 118 27.44 14.35 2.83
N ALA A 119 27.33 13.98 1.56
CA ALA A 119 28.33 14.25 0.54
C ALA A 119 28.55 15.77 0.32
N PHE A 120 27.49 16.57 0.34
CA PHE A 120 27.57 18.02 0.21
C PHE A 120 28.16 18.71 1.44
N ARG A 121 28.07 18.12 2.62
CA ARG A 121 28.44 18.78 3.88
C ARG A 121 29.84 18.46 4.39
N GLY A 122 30.54 17.52 3.80
CA GLY A 122 31.93 17.15 4.13
C GLY A 122 32.12 16.70 5.60
N ASN A 123 33.38 16.69 6.07
CA ASN A 123 33.79 16.18 7.38
C ASN A 123 33.18 16.89 8.61
N SER A 124 32.51 18.02 8.43
CA SER A 124 31.84 18.76 9.52
C SER A 124 30.58 18.06 10.08
N ALA A 125 30.15 17.00 9.42
CA ALA A 125 28.94 16.27 9.78
C ALA A 125 29.12 15.32 10.98
N GLN A 126 30.32 14.95 11.35
CA GLN A 126 30.59 13.84 12.28
C GLN A 126 30.30 14.13 13.76
N LYS A 127 29.98 15.38 14.14
CA LYS A 127 29.77 15.79 15.55
C LYS A 127 28.37 16.36 15.88
N ARG A 128 27.43 16.36 14.96
CA ARG A 128 26.10 16.94 15.21
C ARG A 128 24.99 15.88 15.19
N ASP A 129 24.09 15.97 16.15
CA ASP A 129 22.87 15.16 16.17
C ASP A 129 21.91 15.62 15.04
N PHE A 130 21.82 14.80 13.98
CA PHE A 130 20.99 15.08 12.81
C PHE A 130 19.55 14.57 12.95
N SER A 131 19.18 14.01 14.09
CA SER A 131 17.88 13.35 14.27
C SER A 131 16.69 14.27 13.99
N ALA A 132 16.80 15.54 14.38
CA ALA A 132 15.75 16.54 14.13
C ALA A 132 15.64 16.88 12.62
N GLN A 133 16.77 17.00 11.94
CA GLN A 133 16.80 17.30 10.49
C GLN A 133 16.28 16.12 9.67
N ILE A 134 16.67 14.90 10.01
CA ILE A 134 16.16 13.69 9.35
C ILE A 134 14.64 13.57 9.53
N ARG A 135 14.11 13.84 10.72
CA ARG A 135 12.66 13.86 10.95
C ARG A 135 11.96 14.93 10.10
N LEU A 136 12.55 16.11 9.97
CA LEU A 136 11.96 17.17 9.13
C LEU A 136 11.96 16.76 7.65
N ILE A 137 13.08 16.26 7.14
CA ILE A 137 13.20 15.76 5.76
C ILE A 137 12.14 14.70 5.50
N ARG A 138 12.00 13.72 6.40
CA ARG A 138 11.01 12.66 6.27
C ARG A 138 9.57 13.21 6.22
N ARG A 139 9.23 14.20 7.05
CA ARG A 139 7.91 14.85 7.00
C ARG A 139 7.65 15.57 5.69
N VAL A 140 8.65 16.28 5.17
CA VAL A 140 8.55 16.97 3.86
C VAL A 140 8.37 15.95 2.73
N VAL A 141 9.09 14.85 2.77
CA VAL A 141 8.95 13.77 1.78
C VAL A 141 7.57 13.14 1.84
N ILE A 142 7.02 12.88 3.03
CA ILE A 142 5.65 12.36 3.18
C ILE A 142 4.64 13.35 2.59
N ALA A 143 4.74 14.63 2.93
CA ALA A 143 3.86 15.67 2.38
C ALA A 143 3.95 15.75 0.86
N PHE A 144 5.15 15.64 0.29
CA PHE A 144 5.36 15.63 -1.15
C PHE A 144 4.73 14.40 -1.83
N ILE A 145 4.89 13.20 -1.24
CA ILE A 145 4.27 11.98 -1.76
C ILE A 145 2.75 12.08 -1.75
N LEU A 146 2.17 12.58 -0.65
CA LEU A 146 0.72 12.77 -0.54
C LEU A 146 0.21 13.82 -1.53
N LEU A 147 0.94 14.91 -1.73
CA LEU A 147 0.60 15.92 -2.72
C LEU A 147 0.62 15.34 -4.14
N MET A 148 1.65 14.58 -4.49
CA MET A 148 1.74 13.91 -5.79
C MET A 148 0.60 12.91 -6.01
N ALA A 149 0.26 12.12 -4.99
CA ALA A 149 -0.86 11.20 -5.04
C ALA A 149 -2.20 11.93 -5.22
N PHE A 150 -2.39 13.06 -4.54
CA PHE A 150 -3.58 13.89 -4.69
C PHE A 150 -3.70 14.51 -6.10
N LEU A 151 -2.60 15.06 -6.64
CA LEU A 151 -2.58 15.61 -7.99
C LEU A 151 -2.85 14.52 -9.05
N TYR A 152 -2.28 13.35 -8.86
CA TYR A 152 -2.55 12.19 -9.71
C TYR A 152 -4.03 11.79 -9.67
N HIS A 153 -4.62 11.75 -8.48
CA HIS A 153 -6.05 11.46 -8.32
C HIS A 153 -6.93 12.48 -9.04
N GLN A 154 -6.60 13.76 -8.96
CA GLN A 154 -7.33 14.84 -9.65
C GLN A 154 -7.30 14.70 -11.19
N GLN A 155 -6.23 14.18 -11.74
CA GLN A 155 -6.09 13.99 -13.19
C GLN A 155 -6.69 12.67 -13.68
N MET A 156 -6.92 11.70 -12.78
CA MET A 156 -7.60 10.47 -13.13
C MET A 156 -9.10 10.74 -13.27
N THR A 157 -9.57 10.77 -14.51
CA THR A 157 -10.99 10.85 -14.83
C THR A 157 -11.72 9.64 -14.24
N SER A 158 -12.92 9.84 -13.72
CA SER A 158 -13.78 8.92 -12.96
C SER A 158 -14.14 7.58 -13.66
N SER A 159 -13.58 7.30 -14.82
CA SER A 159 -13.97 6.15 -15.67
C SER A 159 -13.08 4.91 -15.53
N ARG A 160 -12.05 4.95 -14.67
CA ARG A 160 -11.17 3.78 -14.48
C ARG A 160 -11.49 3.07 -13.18
N SER A 161 -11.78 1.76 -13.27
CA SER A 161 -11.97 0.92 -12.10
C SER A 161 -10.69 0.86 -11.25
N LEU A 162 -10.82 0.75 -9.92
CA LEU A 162 -9.70 0.60 -8.99
C LEU A 162 -8.83 -0.62 -9.34
N HIS A 163 -9.45 -1.67 -9.86
CA HIS A 163 -8.75 -2.86 -10.34
C HIS A 163 -7.76 -2.56 -11.48
N SER A 164 -8.13 -1.76 -12.48
CA SER A 164 -7.25 -1.41 -13.59
C SER A 164 -6.07 -0.53 -13.15
N ILE A 165 -6.30 0.39 -12.21
CA ILE A 165 -5.22 1.20 -11.59
C ILE A 165 -4.24 0.29 -10.84
N GLY A 166 -4.76 -0.68 -10.08
CA GLY A 166 -3.94 -1.66 -9.38
C GLY A 166 -3.07 -2.51 -10.33
N LEU A 167 -3.64 -2.98 -11.43
CA LEU A 167 -2.88 -3.76 -12.43
C LEU A 167 -1.77 -2.95 -13.09
N ILE A 168 -2.00 -1.67 -13.40
CA ILE A 168 -0.97 -0.78 -13.94
C ILE A 168 0.15 -0.59 -12.91
N ALA A 169 -0.19 -0.33 -11.65
CA ALA A 169 0.81 -0.19 -10.59
C ALA A 169 1.65 -1.46 -10.41
N PHE A 170 1.02 -2.65 -10.41
CA PHE A 170 1.75 -3.93 -10.34
C PHE A 170 2.63 -4.17 -11.57
N SER A 171 2.18 -3.82 -12.76
CA SER A 171 2.99 -3.98 -13.98
C SER A 171 4.24 -3.09 -13.98
N LEU A 172 4.15 -1.89 -13.41
CA LEU A 172 5.31 -1.00 -13.21
C LEU A 172 6.30 -1.57 -12.20
N VAL A 173 5.80 -2.10 -11.08
CA VAL A 173 6.64 -2.68 -10.03
C VAL A 173 7.37 -3.94 -10.51
N ILE A 174 6.73 -4.79 -11.32
CA ILE A 174 7.34 -6.02 -11.83
C ILE A 174 8.54 -5.75 -12.76
N GLN A 175 8.59 -4.58 -13.40
CA GLN A 175 9.74 -4.18 -14.22
C GLN A 175 11.03 -4.03 -13.41
N LEU A 176 10.93 -3.86 -12.08
CA LEU A 176 12.09 -3.82 -11.18
C LEU A 176 12.62 -5.22 -10.84
N MET A 177 11.83 -6.28 -11.10
CA MET A 177 12.19 -7.65 -10.73
C MET A 177 13.52 -8.13 -11.36
N PRO A 178 13.80 -7.90 -12.65
CA PRO A 178 15.07 -8.31 -13.24
C PRO A 178 16.27 -7.63 -12.59
N ALA A 179 16.14 -6.35 -12.22
CA ALA A 179 17.20 -5.60 -11.56
C ALA A 179 17.47 -6.12 -10.13
N ILE A 180 16.41 -6.47 -9.39
CA ILE A 180 16.53 -7.02 -8.03
C ILE A 180 17.15 -8.42 -8.08
N LEU A 181 16.69 -9.29 -8.98
CA LEU A 181 17.25 -10.64 -9.12
C LEU A 181 18.69 -10.60 -9.64
N GLY A 182 19.01 -9.75 -10.60
CA GLY A 182 20.37 -9.58 -11.12
C GLY A 182 21.34 -8.94 -10.10
N GLY A 183 20.85 -8.20 -9.11
CA GLY A 183 21.65 -7.65 -8.05
C GLY A 183 21.93 -8.61 -6.88
N LEU A 184 21.26 -9.78 -6.85
CA LEU A 184 21.47 -10.84 -5.86
C LEU A 184 22.55 -11.84 -6.29
N TYR A 185 22.92 -11.86 -7.56
CA TYR A 185 23.96 -12.70 -8.17
C TYR A 185 25.08 -11.85 -8.78
#